data_a60a6a7499b62c05349691a6d5d481ea
#
_entry.id   a60a6a7499b62c05349691a6d5d481ea
#
_cell.length_a   1.000
_cell.length_b   1.000
_cell.length_c   1.000
_cell.angle_alpha   90.00
_cell.angle_beta   90.00
_cell.angle_gamma   90.00
#
_symmetry.space_group_name_H-M   'P 1'
#
loop_
_entity.id
_entity.type
_entity.pdbx_description
1 polymer ?
#
loop_
_entity_poly.entity_id
_entity_poly.type
_entity_poly.pdbx_seq_one_letter_code
_entity_poly.pdbx_strand_id
1 'polypeptide(L)'
;AMNIPDYWIKTIKEKKDEDWHPSSIWWETTNRRADEKTISYAESHDQALVGDKTIIFRLIDADMYWHMQKDDHNFMVDRGIALHKMIRLVTASTINGGYLNFMGNEFGHPEWIDFPREGNGWSYKYARRQWNLVDNLDLKYHFLGDFDREMLELIGDVKNFQDTPIQKVWDNDGDQILAYMRKDLVFVFNFSPTKSFTDYGFLVPKGEYEVVLLSLIHI
;
A
#
# COMPACT_ATOMS: atom_id res chain seq x y z
N ALA A 1 -12.57 -6.78 -5.18
CA ALA A 1 -13.56 -6.27 -4.23
C ALA A 1 -13.61 -4.75 -4.33
N MET A 2 -14.75 -4.17 -4.64
CA MET A 2 -14.88 -2.72 -4.87
C MET A 2 -14.84 -1.90 -3.57
N ASN A 3 -15.10 -2.51 -2.43
CA ASN A 3 -15.06 -1.84 -1.13
C ASN A 3 -13.64 -1.41 -0.70
N ILE A 4 -12.61 -2.15 -1.08
CA ILE A 4 -11.22 -1.89 -0.64
C ILE A 4 -10.71 -0.52 -1.12
N PRO A 5 -10.76 -0.16 -2.42
CA PRO A 5 -10.31 1.15 -2.86
C PRO A 5 -11.14 2.29 -2.27
N ASP A 6 -12.46 2.13 -2.15
CA ASP A 6 -13.33 3.14 -1.53
C ASP A 6 -12.99 3.34 -0.05
N TYR A 7 -12.69 2.26 0.66
CA TYR A 7 -12.24 2.32 2.05
C TYR A 7 -10.93 3.09 2.20
N TRP A 8 -9.92 2.79 1.35
CA TRP A 8 -8.64 3.49 1.40
C TRP A 8 -8.76 4.97 1.07
N ILE A 9 -9.49 5.31 0.02
CA ILE A 9 -9.73 6.72 -0.35
C ILE A 9 -10.42 7.46 0.79
N LYS A 10 -11.48 6.90 1.33
CA LYS A 10 -12.22 7.50 2.44
C LYS A 10 -11.34 7.66 3.69
N THR A 11 -10.57 6.63 4.03
CA THR A 11 -9.68 6.67 5.20
C THR A 11 -8.62 7.75 5.06
N ILE A 12 -7.94 7.83 3.92
CA ILE A 12 -6.89 8.84 3.68
C ILE A 12 -7.47 10.26 3.61
N LYS A 13 -8.68 10.40 3.09
CA LYS A 13 -9.32 11.70 2.86
C LYS A 13 -9.95 12.28 4.12
N GLU A 14 -10.56 11.44 4.95
CA GLU A 14 -11.45 11.86 6.03
C GLU A 14 -10.86 11.66 7.43
N LYS A 15 -9.81 10.83 7.56
CA LYS A 15 -9.21 10.49 8.86
C LYS A 15 -7.77 10.97 8.95
N LYS A 16 -7.39 11.37 10.16
CA LYS A 16 -5.98 11.53 10.51
C LYS A 16 -5.37 10.15 10.73
N ASP A 17 -4.05 10.05 10.67
CA ASP A 17 -3.34 8.77 10.85
C ASP A 17 -3.64 8.15 12.23
N GLU A 18 -3.76 8.98 13.26
CA GLU A 18 -4.09 8.56 14.62
C GLU A 18 -5.48 7.90 14.73
N ASP A 19 -6.36 8.16 13.76
CA ASP A 19 -7.73 7.65 13.73
C ASP A 19 -7.88 6.41 12.83
N TRP A 20 -6.77 5.85 12.34
CA TRP A 20 -6.81 4.60 11.59
C TRP A 20 -6.94 3.41 12.53
N HIS A 21 -7.94 2.58 12.28
CA HIS A 21 -8.26 1.41 13.11
C HIS A 21 -7.84 0.12 12.43
N PRO A 22 -6.81 -0.59 12.91
CA PRO A 22 -6.41 -1.91 12.43
C PRO A 22 -7.53 -2.92 12.31
N SER A 23 -8.48 -2.91 13.24
CA SER A 23 -9.68 -3.76 13.19
C SER A 23 -10.53 -3.49 11.95
N SER A 24 -10.71 -2.22 11.57
CA SER A 24 -11.43 -1.82 10.35
C SER A 24 -10.65 -2.19 9.09
N ILE A 25 -9.33 -1.97 9.08
CA ILE A 25 -8.46 -2.36 7.96
C ILE A 25 -8.57 -3.87 7.72
N TRP A 26 -8.47 -4.66 8.79
CA TRP A 26 -8.65 -6.10 8.72
C TRP A 26 -10.00 -6.48 8.14
N TRP A 27 -11.07 -5.91 8.68
CA TRP A 27 -12.43 -6.19 8.22
C TRP A 27 -12.60 -5.89 6.74
N GLU A 28 -12.27 -4.72 6.28
CA GLU A 28 -12.48 -4.29 4.90
C GLU A 28 -11.64 -5.10 3.89
N THR A 29 -10.45 -5.52 4.28
CA THR A 29 -9.57 -6.30 3.41
C THR A 29 -9.88 -7.80 3.39
N THR A 30 -10.62 -8.31 4.39
CA THR A 30 -10.93 -9.74 4.53
C THR A 30 -12.42 -10.09 4.48
N ASN A 31 -13.32 -9.12 4.59
CA ASN A 31 -14.77 -9.33 4.55
C ASN A 31 -15.24 -9.66 3.13
N ARG A 32 -15.45 -10.95 2.89
CA ARG A 32 -15.89 -11.49 1.60
C ARG A 32 -16.54 -12.85 1.79
N ARG A 33 -17.25 -13.31 0.79
CA ARG A 33 -17.82 -14.67 0.78
C ARG A 33 -16.72 -15.71 0.68
N ALA A 34 -16.84 -16.80 1.41
CA ALA A 34 -15.78 -17.81 1.50
C ALA A 34 -15.50 -18.52 0.17
N ASP A 35 -16.52 -18.68 -0.66
CA ASP A 35 -16.52 -19.40 -1.93
C ASP A 35 -16.34 -18.49 -3.15
N GLU A 36 -16.21 -17.16 -2.94
CA GLU A 36 -16.08 -16.18 -4.02
C GLU A 36 -14.66 -15.68 -4.14
N LYS A 37 -14.04 -15.94 -5.29
CA LYS A 37 -12.73 -15.38 -5.63
C LYS A 37 -12.90 -13.93 -6.09
N THR A 38 -12.11 -13.03 -5.52
CA THR A 38 -12.16 -11.59 -5.84
C THR A 38 -10.80 -11.09 -6.26
N ILE A 39 -10.78 -10.03 -7.07
CA ILE A 39 -9.59 -9.23 -7.34
C ILE A 39 -9.54 -8.11 -6.32
N SER A 40 -8.46 -8.03 -5.56
CA SER A 40 -8.22 -6.99 -4.56
C SER A 40 -7.26 -5.94 -5.11
N TYR A 41 -7.49 -4.69 -4.81
CA TYR A 41 -6.63 -3.57 -5.20
C TYR A 41 -6.85 -2.38 -4.27
N ALA A 42 -5.82 -1.57 -4.08
CA ALA A 42 -5.90 -0.35 -3.31
C ALA A 42 -6.47 0.79 -4.16
N GLU A 43 -6.04 0.89 -5.41
CA GLU A 43 -6.58 1.82 -6.40
C GLU A 43 -6.44 1.24 -7.82
N SER A 44 -7.31 1.67 -8.71
CA SER A 44 -7.23 1.42 -10.15
C SER A 44 -7.22 2.75 -10.91
N HIS A 45 -7.29 2.69 -12.24
CA HIS A 45 -7.44 3.90 -13.06
C HIS A 45 -8.72 4.68 -12.74
N ASP A 46 -9.78 4.01 -12.30
CA ASP A 46 -11.07 4.66 -12.02
C ASP A 46 -10.96 5.70 -10.91
N GLN A 47 -10.27 5.39 -9.81
CA GLN A 47 -10.10 6.31 -8.70
C GLN A 47 -9.27 7.53 -9.10
N ALA A 48 -8.26 7.33 -9.93
CA ALA A 48 -7.40 8.41 -10.40
C ALA A 48 -8.08 9.29 -11.48
N LEU A 49 -8.98 8.70 -12.30
CA LEU A 49 -9.60 9.37 -13.45
C LEU A 49 -10.93 10.05 -13.13
N VAL A 50 -11.77 9.43 -12.31
CA VAL A 50 -13.19 9.76 -12.23
C VAL A 50 -13.51 10.72 -11.08
N GLY A 51 -12.56 11.25 -10.40
CA GLY A 51 -12.90 12.27 -9.44
C GLY A 51 -12.04 12.35 -8.20
N ASP A 52 -10.91 11.71 -8.22
CA ASP A 52 -10.00 11.79 -7.11
C ASP A 52 -8.53 11.83 -7.55
N LYS A 53 -7.64 11.97 -6.59
CA LYS A 53 -6.20 11.91 -6.78
C LYS A 53 -5.73 10.47 -6.58
N THR A 54 -4.57 10.11 -7.10
CA THR A 54 -3.90 8.85 -6.73
C THR A 54 -3.68 8.77 -5.23
N ILE A 55 -3.61 7.55 -4.69
CA ILE A 55 -3.35 7.35 -3.24
C ILE A 55 -2.07 8.06 -2.81
N ILE A 56 -0.99 7.92 -3.56
CA ILE A 56 0.27 8.57 -3.20
C ILE A 56 0.16 10.09 -3.22
N PHE A 57 -0.56 10.67 -4.18
CA PHE A 57 -0.76 12.11 -4.24
C PHE A 57 -1.65 12.61 -3.09
N ARG A 58 -2.60 11.82 -2.64
CA ARG A 58 -3.40 12.15 -1.45
C ARG A 58 -2.58 12.10 -0.15
N LEU A 59 -1.63 11.19 -0.09
CA LEU A 59 -0.78 11.03 1.09
C LEU A 59 0.28 12.14 1.22
N ILE A 60 0.81 12.64 0.10
CA ILE A 60 1.96 13.56 0.05
C ILE A 60 1.58 14.96 -0.44
N ASP A 61 0.64 15.05 -1.41
CA ASP A 61 0.23 16.27 -2.09
C ASP A 61 1.40 16.99 -2.81
N ALA A 62 1.42 18.31 -2.76
CA ALA A 62 2.37 19.15 -3.49
C ALA A 62 3.85 18.92 -3.13
N ASP A 63 4.14 18.41 -1.94
CA ASP A 63 5.49 18.07 -1.50
C ASP A 63 6.17 17.04 -2.41
N MET A 64 5.37 16.25 -3.13
CA MET A 64 5.83 15.34 -4.18
C MET A 64 6.68 15.99 -5.28
N TYR A 65 6.43 17.26 -5.58
CA TYR A 65 7.14 17.99 -6.63
C TYR A 65 8.49 18.57 -6.16
N TRP A 66 8.68 18.67 -4.85
CA TRP A 66 9.82 19.40 -4.29
C TRP A 66 10.73 18.54 -3.42
N HIS A 67 10.21 17.48 -2.80
CA HIS A 67 10.88 16.72 -1.74
C HIS A 67 11.07 15.24 -2.05
N MET A 68 11.08 14.85 -3.33
CA MET A 68 11.31 13.47 -3.75
C MET A 68 12.77 13.13 -4.02
N GLN A 69 13.72 14.03 -3.73
CA GLN A 69 15.14 13.68 -3.77
C GLN A 69 15.48 12.72 -2.62
N LYS A 70 16.35 11.75 -2.92
CA LYS A 70 16.70 10.65 -2.01
C LYS A 70 17.14 11.14 -0.63
N ASP A 71 17.97 12.16 -0.60
CA ASP A 71 18.58 12.69 0.63
C ASP A 71 17.77 13.85 1.27
N ASP A 72 16.61 14.15 0.72
CA ASP A 72 15.71 15.18 1.27
C ASP A 72 14.79 14.55 2.32
N HIS A 73 14.94 14.95 3.58
CA HIS A 73 14.14 14.48 4.71
C HIS A 73 12.92 15.36 4.89
N ASN A 74 11.83 14.98 4.24
CA ASN A 74 10.54 15.63 4.39
C ASN A 74 9.54 14.67 5.05
N PHE A 75 9.02 15.06 6.22
CA PHE A 75 8.10 14.22 6.99
C PHE A 75 6.87 13.78 6.19
N MET A 76 6.25 14.67 5.43
CA MET A 76 5.04 14.33 4.65
C MET A 76 5.32 13.32 3.56
N VAL A 77 6.46 13.47 2.88
CA VAL A 77 6.89 12.54 1.84
C VAL A 77 7.24 11.17 2.44
N ASP A 78 8.07 11.16 3.47
CA ASP A 78 8.53 9.91 4.10
C ASP A 78 7.36 9.13 4.73
N ARG A 79 6.46 9.83 5.43
CA ARG A 79 5.19 9.28 5.93
C ARG A 79 4.33 8.73 4.79
N GLY A 80 4.13 9.51 3.73
CA GLY A 80 3.31 9.11 2.60
C GLY A 80 3.83 7.85 1.91
N ILE A 81 5.14 7.74 1.73
CA ILE A 81 5.80 6.54 1.19
C ILE A 81 5.57 5.33 2.11
N ALA A 82 5.75 5.50 3.42
CA ALA A 82 5.55 4.41 4.37
C ALA A 82 4.10 3.90 4.38
N LEU A 83 3.13 4.80 4.42
CA LEU A 83 1.71 4.44 4.37
C LEU A 83 1.32 3.80 3.04
N HIS A 84 1.83 4.30 1.92
CA HIS A 84 1.58 3.70 0.60
C HIS A 84 2.07 2.25 0.54
N LYS A 85 3.29 1.97 1.03
CA LYS A 85 3.83 0.61 1.14
C LYS A 85 2.95 -0.30 2.00
N MET A 86 2.52 0.18 3.17
CA MET A 86 1.66 -0.60 4.08
C MET A 86 0.28 -0.88 3.47
N ILE A 87 -0.36 0.12 2.84
CA ILE A 87 -1.64 -0.04 2.15
C ILE A 87 -1.54 -1.12 1.07
N ARG A 88 -0.49 -1.09 0.27
CA ARG A 88 -0.27 -2.06 -0.80
C ARG A 88 -0.01 -3.45 -0.24
N LEU A 89 0.85 -3.58 0.76
CA LEU A 89 1.19 -4.86 1.36
C LEU A 89 -0.03 -5.52 2.03
N VAL A 90 -0.80 -4.78 2.83
CA VAL A 90 -1.99 -5.37 3.47
C VAL A 90 -3.04 -5.77 2.44
N THR A 91 -3.20 -4.98 1.37
CA THR A 91 -4.15 -5.30 0.30
C THR A 91 -3.70 -6.53 -0.49
N ALA A 92 -2.42 -6.63 -0.85
CA ALA A 92 -1.87 -7.74 -1.63
C ALA A 92 -1.77 -9.03 -0.80
N SER A 93 -1.42 -8.95 0.48
CA SER A 93 -1.26 -10.14 1.32
C SER A 93 -2.57 -10.73 1.85
N THR A 94 -3.67 -9.98 1.75
CA THR A 94 -5.00 -10.47 2.16
C THR A 94 -5.86 -10.99 1.00
N ILE A 95 -5.37 -11.10 -0.22
CA ILE A 95 -6.11 -11.57 -1.40
C ILE A 95 -6.68 -12.99 -1.23
N ASN A 96 -7.76 -13.31 -1.96
CA ASN A 96 -8.26 -14.69 -2.11
C ASN A 96 -8.45 -15.11 -3.57
N GLY A 97 -8.03 -14.30 -4.49
CA GLY A 97 -8.06 -14.48 -5.93
C GLY A 97 -6.88 -13.77 -6.55
N GLY A 98 -7.10 -12.61 -7.14
CA GLY A 98 -6.06 -11.83 -7.78
C GLY A 98 -5.73 -10.53 -7.03
N TYR A 99 -4.58 -9.97 -7.35
CA TYR A 99 -4.18 -8.61 -7.01
C TYR A 99 -4.05 -7.78 -8.28
N LEU A 100 -4.66 -6.61 -8.29
CA LEU A 100 -4.54 -5.67 -9.41
C LEU A 100 -3.72 -4.47 -8.97
N ASN A 101 -2.81 -4.08 -9.82
CA ASN A 101 -2.10 -2.83 -9.73
C ASN A 101 -2.25 -2.04 -11.03
N PHE A 102 -2.57 -0.77 -10.94
CA PHE A 102 -2.60 0.10 -12.10
C PHE A 102 -1.19 0.64 -12.38
N MET A 103 -0.77 0.58 -13.65
CA MET A 103 0.59 0.97 -14.06
C MET A 103 0.99 2.36 -13.54
N GLY A 104 2.15 2.44 -12.90
CA GLY A 104 2.68 3.64 -12.29
C GLY A 104 2.38 3.78 -10.80
N ASN A 105 1.36 3.09 -10.27
CA ASN A 105 1.07 3.14 -8.84
C ASN A 105 2.12 2.38 -8.03
N GLU A 106 2.77 1.38 -8.61
CA GLU A 106 3.86 0.61 -7.99
C GLU A 106 5.02 1.48 -7.51
N PHE A 107 5.32 2.56 -8.24
CA PHE A 107 6.36 3.51 -7.84
C PHE A 107 5.84 4.87 -7.40
N GLY A 108 4.51 5.01 -7.26
CA GLY A 108 3.91 6.25 -6.80
C GLY A 108 3.99 7.38 -7.83
N HIS A 109 3.66 7.12 -9.09
CA HIS A 109 3.65 8.15 -10.14
C HIS A 109 2.83 9.36 -9.71
N PRO A 110 3.38 10.59 -9.79
CA PRO A 110 2.78 11.77 -9.16
C PRO A 110 1.54 12.32 -9.87
N GLU A 111 1.36 11.99 -11.14
CA GLU A 111 0.33 12.60 -11.96
C GLU A 111 -0.82 11.63 -12.25
N TRP A 112 -2.02 12.18 -12.37
CA TRP A 112 -3.17 11.44 -12.86
C TRP A 112 -3.00 11.04 -14.33
N ILE A 113 -3.83 10.12 -14.79
CA ILE A 113 -3.98 9.84 -16.22
C ILE A 113 -5.11 10.70 -16.77
N ASP A 114 -4.85 11.39 -17.87
CA ASP A 114 -5.86 12.02 -18.72
C ASP A 114 -5.72 11.46 -20.14
N PHE A 115 -6.67 10.62 -20.53
CA PHE A 115 -6.67 10.02 -21.86
C PHE A 115 -6.94 11.07 -22.95
N PRO A 116 -6.43 10.86 -24.19
CA PRO A 116 -6.72 11.73 -25.30
C PRO A 116 -8.23 11.90 -25.49
N ARG A 117 -8.69 13.15 -25.49
CA ARG A 117 -10.09 13.53 -25.69
C ARG A 117 -10.16 14.94 -26.27
N GLU A 118 -11.33 15.33 -26.76
CA GLU A 118 -11.52 16.65 -27.37
C GLU A 118 -11.09 17.80 -26.43
N GLY A 119 -11.46 17.71 -25.15
CA GLY A 119 -11.18 18.76 -24.16
C GLY A 119 -9.69 18.98 -23.85
N ASN A 120 -8.78 18.05 -24.20
CA ASN A 120 -7.34 18.22 -24.07
C ASN A 120 -6.60 18.22 -25.43
N GLY A 121 -7.35 18.47 -26.54
CA GLY A 121 -6.78 18.49 -27.89
C GLY A 121 -6.21 17.14 -28.33
N TRP A 122 -6.77 16.03 -27.86
CA TRP A 122 -6.31 14.66 -28.14
C TRP A 122 -4.86 14.41 -27.71
N SER A 123 -4.42 15.10 -26.67
CA SER A 123 -3.04 15.01 -26.17
C SER A 123 -2.78 13.70 -25.41
N TYR A 124 -1.62 13.09 -25.69
CA TYR A 124 -1.10 11.93 -24.94
C TYR A 124 -0.22 12.32 -23.75
N LYS A 125 -0.06 13.62 -23.47
CA LYS A 125 0.89 14.10 -22.46
C LYS A 125 0.70 13.43 -21.11
N TYR A 126 -0.54 13.36 -20.64
CA TYR A 126 -0.90 12.77 -19.34
C TYR A 126 -1.38 11.31 -19.42
N ALA A 127 -1.40 10.74 -20.62
CA ALA A 127 -1.67 9.31 -20.79
C ALA A 127 -0.40 8.44 -20.62
N ARG A 128 0.76 9.07 -20.47
CA ARG A 128 2.04 8.38 -20.33
C ARG A 128 2.47 8.33 -18.87
N ARG A 129 3.17 7.25 -18.52
CA ARG A 129 3.89 7.14 -17.26
C ARG A 129 5.33 7.60 -17.44
N GLN A 130 5.85 8.30 -16.47
CA GLN A 130 7.22 8.81 -16.43
C GLN A 130 8.12 7.75 -15.77
N TRP A 131 8.43 6.69 -16.49
CA TRP A 131 9.27 5.58 -15.99
C TRP A 131 10.67 6.02 -15.57
N ASN A 132 11.18 7.10 -16.15
CA ASN A 132 12.43 7.71 -15.74
C ASN A 132 12.45 8.15 -14.27
N LEU A 133 11.31 8.33 -13.63
CA LEU A 133 11.25 8.67 -12.21
C LEU A 133 11.67 7.49 -11.33
N VAL A 134 11.20 6.28 -11.63
CA VAL A 134 11.58 5.08 -10.87
C VAL A 134 12.98 4.62 -11.22
N ASP A 135 13.43 4.85 -12.44
CA ASP A 135 14.79 4.50 -12.89
C ASP A 135 15.88 5.42 -12.32
N ASN A 136 15.49 6.59 -11.83
CA ASN A 136 16.42 7.55 -11.24
C ASN A 136 16.65 7.26 -9.76
N LEU A 137 17.85 6.75 -9.44
CA LEU A 137 18.24 6.38 -8.08
C LEU A 137 18.48 7.58 -7.13
N ASP A 138 18.47 8.80 -7.65
CA ASP A 138 18.52 10.02 -6.84
C ASP A 138 17.14 10.47 -6.36
N LEU A 139 16.07 9.78 -6.78
CA LEU A 139 14.69 10.07 -6.40
C LEU A 139 14.08 8.93 -5.57
N LYS A 140 13.20 9.26 -4.63
CA LYS A 140 12.54 8.31 -3.73
C LYS A 140 11.56 7.36 -4.42
N TYR A 141 11.21 7.58 -5.69
CA TYR A 141 10.30 6.70 -6.44
C TYR A 141 10.81 5.26 -6.52
N HIS A 142 12.13 5.06 -6.63
CA HIS A 142 12.70 3.73 -6.68
C HIS A 142 12.45 2.93 -5.39
N PHE A 143 12.36 3.57 -4.20
CA PHE A 143 12.04 2.89 -2.96
C PHE A 143 10.65 2.26 -2.95
N LEU A 144 9.70 2.87 -3.66
CA LEU A 144 8.37 2.31 -3.85
C LEU A 144 8.39 1.18 -4.86
N GLY A 145 9.08 1.37 -6.00
CA GLY A 145 9.21 0.35 -7.04
C GLY A 145 9.95 -0.91 -6.55
N ASP A 146 11.02 -0.74 -5.80
CA ASP A 146 11.77 -1.85 -5.20
C ASP A 146 10.93 -2.62 -4.19
N PHE A 147 10.23 -1.90 -3.31
CA PHE A 147 9.32 -2.53 -2.36
C PHE A 147 8.20 -3.31 -3.05
N ASP A 148 7.61 -2.77 -4.10
CA ASP A 148 6.55 -3.44 -4.86
C ASP A 148 7.05 -4.74 -5.49
N ARG A 149 8.23 -4.72 -6.09
CA ARG A 149 8.88 -5.91 -6.65
C ARG A 149 9.09 -6.97 -5.58
N GLU A 150 9.73 -6.62 -4.46
CA GLU A 150 9.99 -7.55 -3.36
C GLU A 150 8.71 -8.10 -2.74
N MET A 151 7.69 -7.28 -2.59
CA MET A 151 6.37 -7.71 -2.12
C MET A 151 5.73 -8.73 -3.05
N LEU A 152 5.77 -8.49 -4.36
CA LEU A 152 5.17 -9.40 -5.34
C LEU A 152 5.96 -10.70 -5.49
N GLU A 153 7.29 -10.65 -5.41
CA GLU A 153 8.16 -11.83 -5.39
C GLU A 153 7.85 -12.67 -4.15
N LEU A 154 7.83 -12.07 -2.97
CA LEU A 154 7.52 -12.77 -1.71
C LEU A 154 6.16 -13.48 -1.76
N ILE A 155 5.13 -12.81 -2.25
CA ILE A 155 3.79 -13.40 -2.37
C ILE A 155 3.76 -14.47 -3.46
N GLY A 156 4.45 -14.25 -4.58
CA GLY A 156 4.52 -15.16 -5.71
C GLY A 156 5.26 -16.47 -5.41
N ASP A 157 6.27 -16.43 -4.56
CA ASP A 157 7.07 -17.58 -4.16
C ASP A 157 6.30 -18.55 -3.26
N VAL A 158 5.26 -18.06 -2.58
CA VAL A 158 4.41 -18.91 -1.75
C VAL A 158 3.36 -19.63 -2.61
N LYS A 159 3.59 -20.91 -2.89
CA LYS A 159 2.69 -21.73 -3.68
C LYS A 159 1.24 -21.65 -3.17
N ASN A 160 0.32 -21.32 -4.07
CA ASN A 160 -1.12 -21.19 -3.79
C ASN A 160 -1.41 -20.15 -2.68
N PHE A 161 -0.66 -19.07 -2.63
CA PHE A 161 -0.83 -18.04 -1.61
C PHE A 161 -2.28 -17.57 -1.47
N GLN A 162 -2.96 -17.27 -2.58
CA GLN A 162 -4.34 -16.80 -2.61
C GLN A 162 -5.36 -17.80 -2.06
N ASP A 163 -5.02 -19.09 -2.04
CA ASP A 163 -5.90 -20.16 -1.55
C ASP A 163 -5.60 -20.55 -0.08
N THR A 164 -4.52 -20.03 0.48
CA THR A 164 -4.13 -20.30 1.85
C THR A 164 -4.99 -19.48 2.82
N PRO A 165 -5.56 -20.07 3.88
CA PRO A 165 -6.30 -19.34 4.90
C PRO A 165 -5.48 -18.24 5.55
N ILE A 166 -6.15 -17.13 5.89
CA ILE A 166 -5.56 -16.03 6.65
C ILE A 166 -6.04 -16.14 8.09
N GLN A 167 -5.13 -16.04 9.03
CA GLN A 167 -5.42 -16.07 10.45
C GLN A 167 -4.99 -14.76 11.11
N LYS A 168 -5.94 -14.00 11.63
CA LYS A 168 -5.61 -12.84 12.47
C LYS A 168 -4.95 -13.35 13.76
N VAL A 169 -3.79 -12.79 14.07
CA VAL A 169 -3.02 -13.10 15.26
C VAL A 169 -3.26 -12.07 16.34
N TRP A 170 -3.25 -10.80 15.95
CA TRP A 170 -3.41 -9.68 16.85
C TRP A 170 -3.96 -8.46 16.15
N ASP A 171 -4.81 -7.70 16.82
CA ASP A 171 -5.17 -6.34 16.47
C ASP A 171 -5.38 -5.52 17.73
N ASN A 172 -4.93 -4.28 17.71
CA ASN A 172 -5.11 -3.32 18.77
C ASN A 172 -5.28 -1.92 18.16
N ASP A 173 -6.49 -1.40 18.21
CA ASP A 173 -6.81 -0.08 17.66
C ASP A 173 -6.15 1.05 18.46
N GLY A 174 -5.98 0.89 19.77
CA GLY A 174 -5.32 1.87 20.63
C GLY A 174 -3.83 2.02 20.36
N ASP A 175 -3.15 0.94 19.99
CA ASP A 175 -1.75 0.92 19.61
C ASP A 175 -1.54 1.02 18.10
N GLN A 176 -2.61 0.88 17.34
CA GLN A 176 -2.64 0.86 15.87
C GLN A 176 -1.79 -0.28 15.26
N ILE A 177 -1.78 -1.44 15.92
CA ILE A 177 -1.04 -2.62 15.50
C ILE A 177 -1.99 -3.65 14.89
N LEU A 178 -1.60 -4.23 13.76
CA LEU A 178 -2.24 -5.37 13.12
C LEU A 178 -1.21 -6.45 12.87
N ALA A 179 -1.52 -7.70 13.27
CA ALA A 179 -0.71 -8.85 12.93
C ALA A 179 -1.59 -10.02 12.48
N TYR A 180 -1.18 -10.69 11.42
CA TYR A 180 -1.82 -11.90 10.91
C TYR A 180 -0.82 -12.84 10.26
N MET A 181 -1.23 -14.08 10.15
CA MET A 181 -0.44 -15.12 9.51
C MET A 181 -1.12 -15.60 8.24
N ARG A 182 -0.30 -15.95 7.28
CA ARG A 182 -0.72 -16.65 6.09
C ARG A 182 0.35 -17.62 5.68
N LYS A 183 0.07 -18.93 5.81
CA LYS A 183 1.06 -19.99 5.66
C LYS A 183 2.26 -19.73 6.60
N ASP A 184 3.46 -19.69 6.07
CA ASP A 184 4.71 -19.51 6.82
C ASP A 184 5.09 -18.03 7.01
N LEU A 185 4.26 -17.11 6.55
CA LEU A 185 4.50 -15.67 6.67
C LEU A 185 3.69 -15.06 7.81
N VAL A 186 4.37 -14.24 8.59
CA VAL A 186 3.77 -13.38 9.63
C VAL A 186 3.86 -11.93 9.14
N PHE A 187 2.73 -11.29 9.00
CA PHE A 187 2.64 -9.88 8.63
C PHE A 187 2.37 -9.05 9.87
N VAL A 188 3.17 -8.00 10.08
CA VAL A 188 3.02 -7.09 11.22
C VAL A 188 3.04 -5.65 10.72
N PHE A 189 2.03 -4.88 11.11
CA PHE A 189 1.88 -3.48 10.72
C PHE A 189 1.76 -2.62 11.97
N ASN A 190 2.48 -1.51 11.96
CA ASN A 190 2.29 -0.41 12.90
C ASN A 190 1.81 0.81 12.10
N PHE A 191 0.52 1.14 12.23
CA PHE A 191 -0.08 2.29 11.55
C PHE A 191 0.03 3.58 12.38
N SER A 192 0.59 3.52 13.58
CA SER A 192 0.71 4.70 14.42
C SER A 192 1.77 5.66 13.87
N PRO A 193 1.44 6.95 13.69
CA PRO A 193 2.40 7.95 13.25
C PRO A 193 3.39 8.36 14.37
N THR A 194 3.11 8.02 15.62
CA THR A 194 3.86 8.54 16.78
C THR A 194 4.33 7.51 17.77
N LYS A 195 3.77 6.28 17.74
CA LYS A 195 4.11 5.22 18.68
C LYS A 195 5.12 4.25 18.09
N SER A 196 6.22 4.07 18.78
CA SER A 196 7.19 3.01 18.56
C SER A 196 7.26 2.15 19.83
N PHE A 197 7.31 0.85 19.66
CA PHE A 197 7.25 -0.08 20.77
C PHE A 197 8.55 -0.89 20.84
N THR A 198 9.11 -0.98 22.05
CA THR A 198 10.11 -2.00 22.40
C THR A 198 9.39 -3.18 23.04
N ASP A 199 9.82 -4.39 22.72
CA ASP A 199 9.28 -5.63 23.30
C ASP A 199 7.76 -5.84 23.13
N TYR A 200 7.19 -5.32 22.01
CA TYR A 200 5.79 -5.56 21.68
C TYR A 200 5.59 -7.01 21.27
N GLY A 201 4.79 -7.74 22.02
CA GLY A 201 4.63 -9.18 21.86
C GLY A 201 3.20 -9.60 21.51
N PHE A 202 3.08 -10.62 20.69
CA PHE A 202 1.86 -11.38 20.42
C PHE A 202 2.20 -12.85 20.19
N LEU A 203 1.22 -13.74 20.30
CA LEU A 203 1.44 -15.17 20.21
C LEU A 203 1.48 -15.63 18.75
N VAL A 204 2.53 -16.32 18.37
CA VAL A 204 2.69 -17.04 17.10
C VAL A 204 3.10 -18.48 17.37
N PRO A 205 2.94 -19.43 16.41
CA PRO A 205 3.45 -20.78 16.55
C PRO A 205 4.93 -20.80 16.90
N LYS A 206 5.35 -21.78 17.68
CA LYS A 206 6.77 -21.95 18.03
C LYS A 206 7.59 -22.23 16.78
N GLY A 207 8.65 -21.47 16.58
CA GLY A 207 9.56 -21.59 15.43
C GLY A 207 10.66 -20.56 15.45
N GLU A 208 11.48 -20.62 14.41
CA GLU A 208 12.46 -19.58 14.09
C GLU A 208 11.85 -18.68 13.02
N TYR A 209 12.01 -17.38 13.17
CA TYR A 209 11.46 -16.37 12.26
C TYR A 209 12.57 -15.47 11.75
N GLU A 210 12.55 -15.23 10.46
CA GLU A 210 13.45 -14.29 9.78
C GLU A 210 12.67 -13.13 9.18
N VAL A 211 13.22 -11.92 9.25
CA VAL A 211 12.63 -10.76 8.58
C VAL A 211 13.00 -10.82 7.11
N VAL A 212 12.01 -11.06 6.26
CA VAL A 212 12.18 -11.20 4.81
C VAL A 212 11.76 -9.96 4.03
N LEU A 213 10.92 -9.11 4.62
CA LEU A 213 10.52 -7.82 4.05
C LEU A 213 10.35 -6.83 5.19
N LEU A 214 11.04 -5.71 5.13
CA LEU A 214 10.97 -4.67 6.13
C LEU A 214 10.78 -3.31 5.47
N SER A 215 9.66 -2.65 5.76
CA SER A 215 9.41 -1.29 5.33
C SER A 215 9.60 -0.35 6.51
N LEU A 216 10.76 0.25 6.60
CA LEU A 216 11.04 1.35 7.52
C LEU A 216 11.11 2.66 6.75
N ILE A 217 10.76 3.76 7.41
CA ILE A 217 11.21 5.08 6.99
C ILE A 217 12.72 5.04 7.14
N HIS A 218 13.45 5.27 6.08
CA HIS A 218 14.90 5.29 6.17
C HIS A 218 15.32 6.40 7.13
N ILE A 219 15.76 5.97 8.31
CA ILE A 219 16.39 6.83 9.29
C ILE A 219 17.87 6.91 8.92
#